data_abd66578efb6486871b856705a7925e2
#
_entry.id   abd66578efb6486871b856705a7925e2
#
_cell.length_a   1.000
_cell.length_b   1.000
_cell.length_c   1.000
_cell.angle_alpha   90.00
_cell.angle_beta   90.00
_cell.angle_gamma   90.00
#
_symmetry.space_group_name_H-M   'P 1'
#
loop_
_entity.id
_entity.type
_entity.pdbx_description
1 polymer ?
#
loop_
_entity_poly.entity_id
_entity_poly.type
_entity_poly.pdbx_seq_one_letter_code
_entity_poly.pdbx_strand_id
1 'polypeptide(L)'
;MQKSYRKNIRRDFRSNLNRFLSLFGIVALGVMMLTGLVSFAPSMRTAGQKYYVQQNVFDLRVLSTLGLSESDLSAIAATEGVSAVMPVKYLDTEGRWSNSTDGAVLRVQQLPADPAADTEANMNRLTLLEGRMPETANECVVQVLGHADPVPLGTVVTLPEDTEDIRRTEYTVVGQVQDPQYFSANQETSTVGDGILDALVFVQDGELTADYYTVCYLKVADAAQYDNYSDEYQTAVDTVADRLDAISKEHCVARRAQLIEDATTQ
;
A
#
# COMPACT_ATOMS: atom_id res chain seq x y z
N MET A 1 20.92 0.96 -70.01
CA MET A 1 21.39 1.89 -68.95
C MET A 1 21.03 1.49 -67.50
N GLN A 2 19.85 1.01 -67.19
CA GLN A 2 19.44 0.70 -65.79
C GLN A 2 20.23 -0.43 -65.11
N LYS A 3 20.69 -1.46 -65.79
CA LYS A 3 21.42 -2.59 -65.18
C LYS A 3 22.83 -2.23 -64.67
N SER A 4 23.55 -1.37 -65.41
CA SER A 4 24.89 -0.90 -65.02
C SER A 4 24.83 0.04 -63.82
N TYR A 5 23.80 0.90 -63.74
CA TYR A 5 23.60 1.83 -62.63
C TYR A 5 23.33 1.08 -61.30
N ARG A 6 22.45 0.09 -61.30
CA ARG A 6 22.18 -0.75 -60.14
C ARG A 6 23.40 -1.57 -59.68
N LYS A 7 24.25 -2.00 -60.62
CA LYS A 7 25.48 -2.74 -60.28
C LYS A 7 26.52 -1.83 -59.62
N ASN A 8 26.63 -0.57 -60.06
CA ASN A 8 27.53 0.40 -59.44
C ASN A 8 27.06 0.79 -58.02
N ILE A 9 25.79 1.07 -57.83
CA ILE A 9 25.24 1.40 -56.50
C ILE A 9 25.52 0.25 -55.51
N ARG A 10 25.33 -1.02 -55.94
CA ARG A 10 25.56 -2.17 -55.09
C ARG A 10 27.03 -2.36 -54.74
N ARG A 11 27.95 -2.00 -55.60
CA ARG A 11 29.40 -2.04 -55.40
C ARG A 11 29.82 -0.92 -54.44
N ASP A 12 29.33 0.29 -54.63
CA ASP A 12 29.64 1.45 -53.78
C ASP A 12 29.06 1.25 -52.37
N PHE A 13 27.88 0.64 -52.26
CA PHE A 13 27.30 0.28 -50.98
C PHE A 13 28.16 -0.74 -50.19
N ARG A 14 28.67 -1.78 -50.92
CA ARG A 14 29.54 -2.80 -50.30
C ARG A 14 30.91 -2.21 -49.90
N SER A 15 31.49 -1.31 -50.65
CA SER A 15 32.78 -0.70 -50.31
C SER A 15 32.69 0.27 -49.12
N ASN A 16 31.52 0.85 -48.86
CA ASN A 16 31.28 1.77 -47.75
C ASN A 16 30.37 1.17 -46.61
N LEU A 17 30.22 -0.17 -46.58
CA LEU A 17 29.30 -0.83 -45.67
C LEU A 17 29.56 -0.53 -44.21
N ASN A 18 30.83 -0.48 -43.80
CA ASN A 18 31.23 -0.17 -42.43
C ASN A 18 30.81 1.25 -41.99
N ARG A 19 30.98 2.21 -42.90
CA ARG A 19 30.58 3.60 -42.67
C ARG A 19 29.05 3.75 -42.61
N PHE A 20 28.35 3.03 -43.47
CA PHE A 20 26.87 2.98 -43.47
C PHE A 20 26.33 2.34 -42.18
N LEU A 21 26.92 1.17 -41.80
CA LEU A 21 26.53 0.48 -40.56
C LEU A 21 26.79 1.31 -39.30
N SER A 22 27.89 2.04 -39.25
CA SER A 22 28.20 2.95 -38.17
C SER A 22 27.19 4.07 -38.05
N LEU A 23 26.86 4.75 -39.17
CA LEU A 23 25.85 5.81 -39.20
C LEU A 23 24.46 5.31 -38.87
N PHE A 24 24.08 4.16 -39.44
CA PHE A 24 22.82 3.47 -39.14
C PHE A 24 22.73 3.10 -37.67
N GLY A 25 23.81 2.55 -37.10
CA GLY A 25 23.87 2.16 -35.69
C GLY A 25 23.66 3.34 -34.75
N ILE A 26 24.29 4.49 -35.02
CA ILE A 26 24.12 5.70 -34.22
C ILE A 26 22.66 6.19 -34.28
N VAL A 27 22.08 6.26 -35.47
CA VAL A 27 20.68 6.69 -35.65
C VAL A 27 19.72 5.70 -34.99
N ALA A 28 19.94 4.40 -35.18
CA ALA A 28 19.11 3.36 -34.57
C ALA A 28 19.16 3.40 -33.05
N LEU A 29 20.35 3.59 -32.45
CA LEU A 29 20.51 3.79 -31.01
C LEU A 29 19.76 5.01 -30.50
N GLY A 30 19.88 6.15 -31.20
CA GLY A 30 19.17 7.36 -30.85
C GLY A 30 17.66 7.23 -30.86
N VAL A 31 17.12 6.60 -31.93
CA VAL A 31 15.68 6.32 -32.05
C VAL A 31 15.21 5.34 -30.99
N MET A 32 15.97 4.26 -30.73
CA MET A 32 15.65 3.26 -29.73
C MET A 32 15.61 3.87 -28.32
N MET A 33 16.60 4.68 -27.98
CA MET A 33 16.66 5.36 -26.68
C MET A 33 15.49 6.35 -26.52
N LEU A 34 15.20 7.16 -27.54
CA LEU A 34 14.09 8.11 -27.49
C LEU A 34 12.74 7.38 -27.36
N THR A 35 12.52 6.34 -28.16
CA THR A 35 11.28 5.54 -28.11
C THR A 35 11.12 4.86 -26.76
N GLY A 36 12.20 4.30 -26.22
CA GLY A 36 12.19 3.69 -24.88
C GLY A 36 11.80 4.67 -23.79
N LEU A 37 12.41 5.87 -23.79
CA LEU A 37 12.10 6.91 -22.80
C LEU A 37 10.64 7.42 -22.91
N VAL A 38 10.16 7.65 -24.13
CA VAL A 38 8.77 8.14 -24.34
C VAL A 38 7.74 7.07 -23.94
N SER A 39 8.03 5.79 -24.16
CA SER A 39 7.11 4.68 -23.84
C SER A 39 7.14 4.30 -22.35
N PHE A 40 8.15 4.71 -21.59
CA PHE A 40 8.33 4.30 -20.20
C PHE A 40 7.19 4.81 -19.29
N ALA A 41 6.91 6.12 -19.32
CA ALA A 41 5.92 6.72 -18.44
C ALA A 41 4.48 6.17 -18.67
N PRO A 42 3.97 6.06 -19.92
CA PRO A 42 2.67 5.43 -20.17
C PRO A 42 2.61 3.96 -19.72
N SER A 43 3.68 3.20 -19.94
CA SER A 43 3.74 1.79 -19.54
C SER A 43 3.69 1.64 -18.01
N MET A 44 4.42 2.49 -17.28
CA MET A 44 4.39 2.52 -15.82
C MET A 44 3.01 2.87 -15.27
N ARG A 45 2.35 3.89 -15.85
CA ARG A 45 0.98 4.28 -15.46
C ARG A 45 0.00 3.13 -15.68
N THR A 46 0.02 2.49 -16.84
CA THR A 46 -0.86 1.36 -17.15
C THR A 46 -0.64 0.19 -16.19
N ALA A 47 0.63 -0.12 -15.88
CA ALA A 47 0.96 -1.17 -14.91
C ALA A 47 0.49 -0.81 -13.50
N GLY A 48 0.70 0.44 -13.07
CA GLY A 48 0.23 0.95 -11.79
C GLY A 48 -1.29 0.91 -11.67
N GLN A 49 -2.03 1.42 -12.67
CA GLN A 49 -3.48 1.37 -12.71
C GLN A 49 -4.01 -0.07 -12.57
N LYS A 50 -3.44 -1.01 -13.33
CA LYS A 50 -3.81 -2.41 -13.23
C LYS A 50 -3.57 -2.98 -11.82
N TYR A 51 -2.44 -2.63 -11.21
CA TYR A 51 -2.11 -3.07 -9.87
C TYR A 51 -3.08 -2.50 -8.83
N TYR A 52 -3.38 -1.20 -8.86
CA TYR A 52 -4.34 -0.55 -7.97
C TYR A 52 -5.72 -1.20 -8.05
N VAL A 53 -6.21 -1.47 -9.25
CA VAL A 53 -7.50 -2.13 -9.46
C VAL A 53 -7.47 -3.58 -8.94
N GLN A 54 -6.42 -4.34 -9.22
CA GLN A 54 -6.30 -5.74 -8.81
C GLN A 54 -6.24 -5.90 -7.28
N GLN A 55 -5.52 -5.01 -6.61
CA GLN A 55 -5.38 -5.04 -5.14
C GLN A 55 -6.51 -4.27 -4.43
N ASN A 56 -7.46 -3.72 -5.17
CA ASN A 56 -8.54 -2.89 -4.63
C ASN A 56 -7.99 -1.82 -3.66
N VAL A 57 -6.96 -1.06 -4.11
CA VAL A 57 -6.34 -0.03 -3.27
C VAL A 57 -7.35 1.05 -2.96
N PHE A 58 -7.38 1.55 -1.74
CA PHE A 58 -8.27 2.62 -1.29
C PHE A 58 -8.11 3.91 -2.10
N ASP A 59 -9.14 4.74 -2.14
CA ASP A 59 -9.10 6.06 -2.78
C ASP A 59 -8.81 7.17 -1.76
N LEU A 60 -9.35 7.04 -0.55
CA LEU A 60 -9.15 7.94 0.58
C LEU A 60 -8.88 7.17 1.87
N ARG A 61 -8.12 7.78 2.79
CA ARG A 61 -7.99 7.29 4.16
C ARG A 61 -8.32 8.40 5.16
N VAL A 62 -9.07 8.05 6.18
CA VAL A 62 -9.36 8.91 7.33
C VAL A 62 -8.60 8.39 8.53
N LEU A 63 -7.83 9.27 9.16
CA LEU A 63 -7.03 8.99 10.35
C LEU A 63 -7.53 9.87 11.49
N SER A 64 -7.57 9.34 12.71
CA SER A 64 -7.86 10.12 13.91
C SER A 64 -6.81 9.85 14.98
N THR A 65 -6.27 10.91 15.57
CA THR A 65 -5.36 10.79 16.71
C THR A 65 -6.07 10.38 18.00
N LEU A 66 -7.39 10.46 18.02
CA LEU A 66 -8.25 10.04 19.15
C LEU A 66 -8.92 8.68 18.91
N GLY A 67 -8.57 8.01 17.83
CA GLY A 67 -9.28 6.83 17.33
C GLY A 67 -10.64 7.20 16.71
N LEU A 68 -11.16 6.31 15.86
CA LEU A 68 -12.46 6.41 15.23
C LEU A 68 -13.45 5.48 15.94
N SER A 69 -14.59 6.02 16.35
CA SER A 69 -15.68 5.25 16.97
C SER A 69 -16.62 4.66 15.91
N GLU A 70 -17.50 3.75 16.30
CA GLU A 70 -18.55 3.22 15.42
C GLU A 70 -19.50 4.33 14.88
N SER A 71 -19.72 5.39 15.68
CA SER A 71 -20.50 6.55 15.22
C SER A 71 -19.78 7.33 14.13
N ASP A 72 -18.43 7.47 14.23
CA ASP A 72 -17.62 8.12 13.21
C ASP A 72 -17.64 7.31 11.92
N LEU A 73 -17.48 5.98 12.01
CA LEU A 73 -17.58 5.09 10.85
C LEU A 73 -18.94 5.17 10.16
N SER A 74 -20.01 5.24 10.95
CA SER A 74 -21.36 5.38 10.41
C SER A 74 -21.56 6.71 9.67
N ALA A 75 -21.01 7.80 10.20
CA ALA A 75 -21.05 9.11 9.55
C ALA A 75 -20.20 9.14 8.26
N ILE A 76 -19.02 8.54 8.29
CA ILE A 76 -18.16 8.39 7.12
C ILE A 76 -18.87 7.58 6.04
N ALA A 77 -19.46 6.44 6.39
CA ALA A 77 -20.19 5.59 5.44
C ALA A 77 -21.45 6.25 4.86
N ALA A 78 -22.10 7.15 5.62
CA ALA A 78 -23.26 7.91 5.17
C ALA A 78 -22.90 9.12 4.30
N THR A 79 -21.62 9.46 4.17
CA THR A 79 -21.18 10.62 3.37
C THR A 79 -21.44 10.35 1.88
N GLU A 80 -22.09 11.30 1.22
CA GLU A 80 -22.39 11.20 -0.20
C GLU A 80 -21.12 11.06 -1.05
N GLY A 81 -21.07 10.02 -1.89
CA GLY A 81 -19.93 9.68 -2.74
C GLY A 81 -19.02 8.61 -2.16
N VAL A 82 -19.22 8.18 -0.91
CA VAL A 82 -18.54 7.00 -0.35
C VAL A 82 -19.30 5.74 -0.79
N SER A 83 -18.62 4.78 -1.44
CA SER A 83 -19.21 3.51 -1.88
C SER A 83 -18.93 2.36 -0.93
N ALA A 84 -17.73 2.35 -0.31
CA ALA A 84 -17.35 1.33 0.65
C ALA A 84 -16.40 1.91 1.71
N VAL A 85 -16.42 1.30 2.89
CA VAL A 85 -15.54 1.63 4.02
C VAL A 85 -14.87 0.36 4.54
N MET A 86 -13.61 0.48 4.95
CA MET A 86 -12.85 -0.58 5.61
C MET A 86 -12.17 -0.01 6.85
N PRO A 87 -12.77 -0.14 8.02
CA PRO A 87 -12.14 0.25 9.27
C PRO A 87 -11.05 -0.75 9.64
N VAL A 88 -9.89 -0.24 10.07
CA VAL A 88 -8.73 -1.04 10.41
C VAL A 88 -8.16 -0.61 11.74
N LYS A 89 -7.80 -1.60 12.56
CA LYS A 89 -7.04 -1.42 13.79
C LYS A 89 -5.58 -1.73 13.51
N TYR A 90 -4.70 -0.85 13.95
CA TYR A 90 -3.28 -1.13 14.04
C TYR A 90 -2.68 -0.45 15.27
N LEU A 91 -1.59 -0.97 15.74
CA LEU A 91 -0.75 -0.37 16.76
C LEU A 91 0.72 -0.42 16.32
N ASP A 92 1.48 0.59 16.69
CA ASP A 92 2.92 0.62 16.53
C ASP A 92 3.57 0.26 17.87
N THR A 93 4.52 -0.66 17.86
CA THR A 93 5.23 -1.13 19.05
C THR A 93 6.65 -1.55 18.71
N GLU A 94 7.51 -1.58 19.70
CA GLU A 94 8.78 -2.28 19.54
C GLU A 94 8.55 -3.79 19.60
N GLY A 95 9.34 -4.54 18.85
CA GLY A 95 9.30 -5.99 18.89
C GLY A 95 10.66 -6.59 18.62
N ARG A 96 10.73 -7.91 18.69
CA ARG A 96 11.97 -8.64 18.46
C ARG A 96 11.70 -9.93 17.69
N TRP A 97 12.59 -10.23 16.74
CA TRP A 97 12.56 -11.47 16.00
C TRP A 97 13.38 -12.53 16.73
N SER A 98 12.91 -13.79 16.80
CA SER A 98 13.63 -14.87 17.47
C SER A 98 14.99 -15.19 16.84
N ASN A 99 15.25 -14.79 15.63
CA ASN A 99 16.51 -14.94 14.89
C ASN A 99 17.40 -13.68 14.91
N SER A 100 17.03 -12.64 15.66
CA SER A 100 17.79 -11.39 15.80
C SER A 100 17.89 -10.99 17.28
N THR A 101 18.98 -10.32 17.63
CA THR A 101 19.16 -9.67 18.95
C THR A 101 18.69 -8.23 18.94
N ASP A 102 18.50 -7.65 17.77
CA ASP A 102 18.15 -6.26 17.61
C ASP A 102 16.62 -6.08 17.71
N GLY A 103 16.22 -4.97 18.30
CA GLY A 103 14.81 -4.55 18.30
C GLY A 103 14.41 -4.04 16.92
N ALA A 104 13.11 -4.08 16.66
CA ALA A 104 12.51 -3.53 15.44
C ALA A 104 11.24 -2.76 15.81
N VAL A 105 10.97 -1.67 15.10
CA VAL A 105 9.69 -0.93 15.21
C VAL A 105 8.69 -1.59 14.27
N LEU A 106 7.64 -2.13 14.84
CA LEU A 106 6.64 -2.94 14.16
C LEU A 106 5.28 -2.26 14.16
N ARG A 107 4.60 -2.27 13.04
CA ARG A 107 3.16 -2.01 12.97
C ARG A 107 2.41 -3.32 12.97
N VAL A 108 1.69 -3.61 14.04
CA VAL A 108 0.79 -4.76 14.12
C VAL A 108 -0.57 -4.32 13.64
N GLN A 109 -1.02 -4.90 12.53
CA GLN A 109 -2.28 -4.57 11.88
C GLN A 109 -3.19 -5.79 11.83
N GLN A 110 -4.47 -5.57 12.12
CA GLN A 110 -5.48 -6.62 12.03
C GLN A 110 -5.90 -6.84 10.58
N LEU A 111 -5.95 -8.11 10.17
CA LEU A 111 -6.54 -8.53 8.90
C LEU A 111 -8.07 -8.38 8.94
N PRO A 112 -8.74 -8.18 7.82
CA PRO A 112 -10.19 -8.30 7.76
C PRO A 112 -10.63 -9.72 8.09
N ALA A 113 -11.86 -9.89 8.56
CA ALA A 113 -12.41 -11.20 8.97
C ALA A 113 -12.35 -12.25 7.83
N ASP A 114 -12.50 -11.84 6.60
CA ASP A 114 -12.29 -12.67 5.40
C ASP A 114 -11.33 -11.93 4.42
N PRO A 115 -10.02 -12.16 4.54
CA PRO A 115 -9.03 -11.51 3.67
C PRO A 115 -9.15 -11.92 2.19
N ALA A 116 -9.82 -13.04 1.90
CA ALA A 116 -10.02 -13.54 0.54
C ALA A 116 -11.31 -13.02 -0.12
N ALA A 117 -12.17 -12.32 0.63
CA ALA A 117 -13.43 -11.81 0.11
C ALA A 117 -13.20 -10.88 -1.09
N ASP A 118 -13.90 -11.15 -2.20
CA ASP A 118 -13.88 -10.30 -3.38
C ASP A 118 -15.02 -9.26 -3.30
N THR A 119 -14.90 -8.37 -2.33
CA THR A 119 -15.85 -7.27 -2.11
C THR A 119 -15.12 -5.93 -2.24
N GLU A 120 -15.86 -4.87 -2.55
CA GLU A 120 -15.32 -3.51 -2.62
C GLU A 120 -14.80 -3.04 -1.25
N ALA A 121 -15.44 -3.49 -0.16
CA ALA A 121 -15.04 -3.19 1.19
C ALA A 121 -13.74 -3.88 1.63
N ASN A 122 -13.28 -4.94 0.94
CA ASN A 122 -11.98 -5.57 1.21
C ASN A 122 -10.91 -4.87 0.39
N MET A 123 -10.39 -3.77 0.93
CA MET A 123 -9.38 -2.93 0.29
C MET A 123 -7.96 -3.36 0.64
N ASN A 124 -6.98 -2.87 -0.13
CA ASN A 124 -5.54 -3.12 0.09
C ASN A 124 -5.21 -4.59 0.23
N ARG A 125 -5.69 -5.40 -0.70
CA ARG A 125 -5.51 -6.86 -0.66
C ARG A 125 -4.04 -7.21 -0.69
N LEU A 126 -3.61 -7.98 0.30
CA LEU A 126 -2.22 -8.41 0.41
C LEU A 126 -1.87 -9.40 -0.69
N THR A 127 -0.69 -9.22 -1.27
CA THR A 127 -0.11 -10.21 -2.19
C THR A 127 0.78 -11.16 -1.38
N LEU A 128 0.43 -12.45 -1.35
CA LEU A 128 1.28 -13.47 -0.73
C LEU A 128 2.51 -13.72 -1.63
N LEU A 129 3.70 -13.54 -1.08
CA LEU A 129 4.97 -13.77 -1.77
C LEU A 129 5.54 -15.15 -1.48
N GLU A 130 5.44 -15.59 -0.21
CA GLU A 130 5.94 -16.88 0.26
C GLU A 130 5.09 -17.39 1.43
N GLY A 131 4.99 -18.72 1.58
CA GLY A 131 4.26 -19.35 2.68
C GLY A 131 2.75 -19.36 2.48
N ARG A 132 1.99 -19.04 3.51
CA ARG A 132 0.53 -19.03 3.52
C ARG A 132 -0.03 -17.91 4.41
N MET A 133 -1.32 -17.64 4.30
CA MET A 133 -2.03 -16.75 5.22
C MET A 133 -2.22 -17.42 6.61
N PRO A 134 -2.40 -16.63 7.69
CA PRO A 134 -2.60 -17.14 9.03
C PRO A 134 -3.91 -17.95 9.12
N GLU A 135 -3.84 -19.14 9.71
CA GLU A 135 -5.01 -20.00 9.96
C GLU A 135 -5.37 -20.04 11.45
N THR A 136 -4.40 -19.74 12.31
CA THR A 136 -4.57 -19.73 13.77
C THR A 136 -4.17 -18.38 14.35
N ALA A 137 -4.72 -18.05 15.51
CA ALA A 137 -4.58 -16.75 16.13
C ALA A 137 -3.13 -16.40 16.59
N ASN A 138 -2.26 -17.40 16.73
CA ASN A 138 -0.85 -17.21 17.06
C ASN A 138 0.05 -17.14 15.81
N GLU A 139 -0.52 -17.06 14.63
CA GLU A 139 0.19 -16.91 13.36
C GLU A 139 0.07 -15.49 12.83
N CYS A 140 1.10 -15.05 12.11
CA CYS A 140 1.10 -13.79 11.41
C CYS A 140 1.75 -13.92 10.03
N VAL A 141 1.47 -12.94 9.17
CA VAL A 141 2.24 -12.70 7.95
C VAL A 141 2.92 -11.35 8.04
N VAL A 142 4.08 -11.21 7.40
CA VAL A 142 4.93 -10.03 7.57
C VAL A 142 5.34 -9.43 6.24
N GLN A 143 5.53 -8.12 6.25
CA GLN A 143 6.24 -7.38 5.22
C GLN A 143 7.36 -6.59 5.88
N VAL A 144 8.60 -6.86 5.50
CA VAL A 144 9.74 -6.04 5.89
C VAL A 144 9.80 -4.80 5.00
N LEU A 145 10.03 -3.65 5.58
CA LEU A 145 10.10 -2.37 4.87
C LEU A 145 11.57 -1.99 4.59
N GLY A 146 11.76 -1.10 3.63
CA GLY A 146 13.10 -0.65 3.24
C GLY A 146 13.93 -1.69 2.50
N HIS A 147 15.18 -1.87 2.94
CA HIS A 147 16.17 -2.75 2.29
C HIS A 147 16.63 -3.90 3.19
N ALA A 148 15.93 -4.17 4.29
CA ALA A 148 16.26 -5.27 5.18
C ALA A 148 15.92 -6.63 4.53
N ASP A 149 16.63 -7.68 4.97
CA ASP A 149 16.38 -9.03 4.49
C ASP A 149 14.99 -9.53 4.93
N PRO A 150 14.30 -10.33 4.12
CA PRO A 150 13.04 -10.94 4.50
C PRO A 150 13.16 -11.80 5.77
N VAL A 151 12.15 -11.75 6.62
CA VAL A 151 12.11 -12.57 7.84
C VAL A 151 11.78 -14.02 7.46
N PRO A 152 12.60 -15.03 7.81
CA PRO A 152 12.35 -16.42 7.46
C PRO A 152 11.03 -16.95 8.04
N LEU A 153 10.36 -17.85 7.32
CA LEU A 153 9.17 -18.55 7.83
C LEU A 153 9.52 -19.37 9.09
N GLY A 154 8.60 -19.40 10.04
CA GLY A 154 8.80 -20.04 11.34
C GLY A 154 9.52 -19.18 12.37
N THR A 155 10.00 -17.99 12.01
CA THR A 155 10.51 -17.02 13.00
C THR A 155 9.36 -16.58 13.91
N VAL A 156 9.64 -16.44 15.21
CA VAL A 156 8.69 -15.90 16.17
C VAL A 156 8.98 -14.41 16.36
N VAL A 157 7.96 -13.58 16.22
CA VAL A 157 7.98 -12.19 16.66
C VAL A 157 7.45 -12.11 18.08
N THR A 158 8.19 -11.45 18.96
CA THR A 158 7.82 -11.21 20.35
C THR A 158 7.67 -9.72 20.59
N LEU A 159 6.52 -9.31 21.09
CA LEU A 159 6.19 -7.96 21.50
C LEU A 159 6.42 -7.80 23.00
N PRO A 160 6.58 -6.57 23.53
CA PRO A 160 6.66 -6.34 24.96
C PRO A 160 5.43 -6.86 25.69
N GLU A 161 5.61 -7.39 26.91
CA GLU A 161 4.50 -7.92 27.71
C GLU A 161 3.49 -6.84 28.14
N ASP A 162 3.91 -5.59 28.19
CA ASP A 162 3.10 -4.41 28.54
C ASP A 162 2.46 -3.74 27.32
N THR A 163 2.51 -4.37 26.14
CA THR A 163 1.79 -3.87 24.97
C THR A 163 0.29 -3.94 25.20
N GLU A 164 -0.35 -2.79 25.24
CA GLU A 164 -1.79 -2.64 25.42
C GLU A 164 -2.55 -2.97 24.11
N ASP A 165 -3.85 -3.20 24.20
CA ASP A 165 -4.76 -3.40 23.07
C ASP A 165 -4.45 -4.58 22.17
N ILE A 166 -3.72 -5.58 22.65
CA ILE A 166 -3.44 -6.82 21.93
C ILE A 166 -3.66 -8.05 22.81
N ARG A 167 -4.12 -9.17 22.24
CA ARG A 167 -4.39 -10.41 22.99
C ARG A 167 -3.15 -11.23 23.26
N ARG A 168 -2.19 -11.23 22.34
CA ARG A 168 -0.96 -12.04 22.39
C ARG A 168 0.24 -11.19 22.12
N THR A 169 1.35 -11.57 22.72
CA THR A 169 2.65 -10.93 22.53
C THR A 169 3.61 -11.76 21.66
N GLU A 170 3.20 -12.98 21.28
CA GLU A 170 4.03 -13.85 20.44
C GLU A 170 3.23 -14.37 19.24
N TYR A 171 3.82 -14.24 18.04
CA TYR A 171 3.27 -14.70 16.79
C TYR A 171 4.32 -15.40 15.94
N THR A 172 3.93 -16.52 15.30
CA THR A 172 4.79 -17.26 14.37
C THR A 172 4.56 -16.74 12.94
N VAL A 173 5.63 -16.38 12.27
CA VAL A 173 5.60 -15.95 10.86
C VAL A 173 5.35 -17.15 9.96
N VAL A 174 4.18 -17.19 9.30
CA VAL A 174 3.78 -18.28 8.40
C VAL A 174 3.78 -17.87 6.92
N GLY A 175 3.92 -16.59 6.63
CA GLY A 175 4.02 -16.09 5.26
C GLY A 175 4.65 -14.72 5.19
N GLN A 176 5.11 -14.41 3.99
CA GLN A 176 5.59 -13.09 3.61
C GLN A 176 4.59 -12.50 2.63
N VAL A 177 4.22 -11.24 2.83
CA VAL A 177 3.23 -10.54 2.03
C VAL A 177 3.77 -9.21 1.55
N GLN A 178 3.09 -8.65 0.56
CA GLN A 178 3.25 -7.27 0.13
C GLN A 178 1.91 -6.54 0.23
N ASP A 179 1.88 -5.48 1.02
CA ASP A 179 0.79 -4.53 1.08
C ASP A 179 0.94 -3.51 -0.06
N PRO A 180 -0.10 -3.29 -0.87
CA PRO A 180 -0.04 -2.35 -1.98
C PRO A 180 0.21 -0.90 -1.58
N GLN A 181 0.04 -0.55 -0.31
CA GLN A 181 0.35 0.80 0.20
C GLN A 181 1.86 1.03 0.33
N TYR A 182 2.64 -0.03 0.55
CA TYR A 182 4.07 0.02 0.91
C TYR A 182 4.97 -0.58 -0.18
N PHE A 183 4.67 -0.34 -1.44
CA PHE A 183 5.57 -0.76 -2.53
C PHE A 183 6.68 0.26 -2.84
N SER A 184 6.62 1.45 -2.24
CA SER A 184 7.66 2.48 -2.36
C SER A 184 8.77 2.25 -1.33
N ALA A 185 9.99 2.65 -1.67
CA ALA A 185 11.13 2.63 -0.76
C ALA A 185 11.04 3.66 0.38
N ASN A 186 10.03 4.52 0.38
CA ASN A 186 9.80 5.47 1.45
C ASN A 186 9.26 4.73 2.67
N GLN A 187 10.02 4.78 3.75
CA GLN A 187 9.60 4.26 5.04
C GLN A 187 8.54 5.18 5.66
N GLU A 188 7.52 4.59 6.25
CA GLU A 188 6.54 5.33 7.04
C GLU A 188 7.11 5.62 8.42
N THR A 189 6.68 6.73 9.01
CA THR A 189 7.13 7.14 10.34
C THR A 189 6.22 6.56 11.42
N SER A 190 6.81 6.25 12.57
CA SER A 190 6.14 5.84 13.79
C SER A 190 6.41 6.86 14.90
N THR A 191 5.64 6.80 15.98
CA THR A 191 5.91 7.54 17.22
C THR A 191 6.70 6.71 18.23
N VAL A 192 7.04 5.48 17.88
CA VAL A 192 7.74 4.49 18.71
C VAL A 192 9.18 4.35 18.26
N GLY A 193 10.08 4.00 19.19
CA GLY A 193 11.47 3.72 18.93
C GLY A 193 12.23 4.90 18.30
N ASP A 194 12.93 4.66 17.22
CA ASP A 194 13.67 5.67 16.46
C ASP A 194 12.82 6.46 15.46
N GLY A 195 11.51 6.17 15.42
CA GLY A 195 10.56 6.85 14.55
C GLY A 195 10.48 6.29 13.13
N ILE A 196 11.16 5.19 12.84
CA ILE A 196 11.17 4.52 11.52
C ILE A 196 10.51 3.15 11.65
N LEU A 197 9.56 2.87 10.76
CA LEU A 197 8.87 1.58 10.74
C LEU A 197 9.71 0.55 9.97
N ASP A 198 10.07 -0.55 10.65
CA ASP A 198 10.90 -1.62 10.08
C ASP A 198 10.07 -2.69 9.37
N ALA A 199 8.91 -3.05 9.94
CA ALA A 199 8.06 -4.08 9.36
C ALA A 199 6.58 -3.92 9.72
N LEU A 200 5.74 -4.49 8.86
CA LEU A 200 4.32 -4.69 9.07
C LEU A 200 4.09 -6.14 9.50
N VAL A 201 3.33 -6.35 10.55
CA VAL A 201 2.93 -7.65 11.07
C VAL A 201 1.40 -7.73 10.99
N PHE A 202 0.88 -8.61 10.15
CA PHE A 202 -0.55 -8.78 9.99
C PHE A 202 -1.02 -9.99 10.81
N VAL A 203 -1.93 -9.74 11.75
CA VAL A 203 -2.53 -10.72 12.65
C VAL A 203 -3.99 -10.97 12.30
N GLN A 204 -4.55 -12.06 12.77
CA GLN A 204 -5.97 -12.40 12.52
C GLN A 204 -6.93 -11.36 13.12
N ASP A 205 -8.14 -11.34 12.59
CA ASP A 205 -9.26 -10.56 13.11
C ASP A 205 -9.51 -10.90 14.60
N GLY A 206 -9.75 -9.86 15.42
CA GLY A 206 -9.99 -9.98 16.85
C GLY A 206 -8.75 -10.09 17.73
N GLU A 207 -7.53 -10.05 17.17
CA GLU A 207 -6.30 -10.01 17.99
C GLU A 207 -6.05 -8.63 18.58
N LEU A 208 -6.44 -7.55 17.89
CA LEU A 208 -6.40 -6.21 18.46
C LEU A 208 -7.71 -5.90 19.20
N THR A 209 -7.58 -5.56 20.49
CA THR A 209 -8.70 -5.43 21.45
C THR A 209 -9.15 -3.98 21.66
N ALA A 210 -8.45 -3.00 21.06
CA ALA A 210 -8.89 -1.59 21.14
C ALA A 210 -10.37 -1.45 20.78
N ASP A 211 -11.08 -0.59 21.49
CA ASP A 211 -12.49 -0.27 21.24
C ASP A 211 -12.70 0.81 20.18
N TYR A 212 -11.63 1.20 19.50
CA TYR A 212 -11.59 2.20 18.44
C TYR A 212 -10.84 1.66 17.21
N TYR A 213 -11.04 2.32 16.07
CA TYR A 213 -10.28 2.07 14.85
C TYR A 213 -9.24 3.15 14.64
N THR A 214 -8.07 2.75 14.17
CA THR A 214 -6.95 3.67 13.97
C THR A 214 -7.06 4.39 12.63
N VAL A 215 -7.56 3.70 11.61
CA VAL A 215 -7.73 4.21 10.25
C VAL A 215 -9.01 3.66 9.63
N CYS A 216 -9.63 4.45 8.76
CA CYS A 216 -10.70 4.00 7.90
C CYS A 216 -10.30 4.24 6.43
N TYR A 217 -10.22 3.17 5.65
CA TYR A 217 -10.01 3.24 4.21
C TYR A 217 -11.35 3.35 3.49
N LEU A 218 -11.39 4.10 2.39
CA LEU A 218 -12.61 4.44 1.68
C LEU A 218 -12.47 4.22 0.19
N LYS A 219 -13.57 3.81 -0.44
CA LYS A 219 -13.79 3.87 -1.88
C LYS A 219 -14.74 4.99 -2.23
N VAL A 220 -14.43 5.68 -3.33
CA VAL A 220 -15.22 6.78 -3.89
C VAL A 220 -15.99 6.27 -5.10
N ALA A 221 -17.33 6.33 -5.06
CA ALA A 221 -18.21 5.74 -6.07
C ALA A 221 -17.89 6.20 -7.51
N ASP A 222 -17.69 7.50 -7.68
CA ASP A 222 -17.45 8.09 -9.00
C ASP A 222 -15.99 7.95 -9.48
N ALA A 223 -15.05 7.63 -8.58
CA ALA A 223 -13.64 7.51 -8.90
C ALA A 223 -13.33 6.24 -9.72
N ALA A 224 -14.08 5.15 -9.52
CA ALA A 224 -13.84 3.85 -10.15
C ALA A 224 -13.88 3.87 -11.70
N GLN A 225 -14.52 4.87 -12.31
CA GLN A 225 -14.65 5.01 -13.77
C GLN A 225 -13.47 5.75 -14.40
N TYR A 226 -12.60 6.36 -13.62
CA TYR A 226 -11.48 7.17 -14.09
C TYR A 226 -10.13 6.45 -13.91
N ASP A 227 -9.14 6.87 -14.68
CA ASP A 227 -7.75 6.48 -14.45
C ASP A 227 -7.22 7.17 -13.17
N ASN A 228 -6.61 6.43 -12.26
CA ASN A 228 -6.11 6.95 -10.97
C ASN A 228 -5.08 8.09 -11.11
N TYR A 229 -4.54 8.28 -12.32
CA TYR A 229 -3.60 9.36 -12.63
C TYR A 229 -4.26 10.53 -13.39
N SER A 230 -5.60 10.54 -13.50
CA SER A 230 -6.33 11.60 -14.20
C SER A 230 -6.79 12.72 -13.25
N ASP A 231 -7.01 13.91 -13.81
CA ASP A 231 -7.53 15.06 -13.07
C ASP A 231 -8.99 14.84 -12.65
N GLU A 232 -9.75 14.04 -13.42
CA GLU A 232 -11.13 13.68 -13.11
C GLU A 232 -11.20 12.79 -11.88
N TYR A 233 -10.28 11.80 -11.77
CA TYR A 233 -10.16 10.97 -10.56
C TYR A 233 -9.86 11.84 -9.35
N GLN A 234 -8.85 12.70 -9.44
CA GLN A 234 -8.47 13.58 -8.33
C GLN A 234 -9.64 14.49 -7.92
N THR A 235 -10.37 15.05 -8.87
CA THR A 235 -11.55 15.90 -8.59
C THR A 235 -12.65 15.15 -7.87
N ALA A 236 -12.93 13.90 -8.26
CA ALA A 236 -13.93 13.05 -7.60
C ALA A 236 -13.52 12.76 -6.14
N VAL A 237 -12.25 12.40 -5.93
CA VAL A 237 -11.70 12.11 -4.60
C VAL A 237 -11.70 13.37 -3.72
N ASP A 238 -11.24 14.51 -4.22
CA ASP A 238 -11.21 15.78 -3.49
C ASP A 238 -12.61 16.24 -3.09
N THR A 239 -13.62 16.03 -3.95
CA THR A 239 -15.00 16.37 -3.63
C THR A 239 -15.54 15.61 -2.40
N VAL A 240 -15.19 14.33 -2.27
CA VAL A 240 -15.57 13.52 -1.10
C VAL A 240 -14.72 13.89 0.11
N ALA A 241 -13.43 14.18 -0.08
CA ALA A 241 -12.55 14.64 0.99
C ALA A 241 -13.08 15.94 1.63
N ASP A 242 -13.49 16.92 0.83
CA ASP A 242 -14.07 18.19 1.32
C ASP A 242 -15.36 17.96 2.14
N ARG A 243 -16.21 17.00 1.74
CA ARG A 243 -17.41 16.63 2.51
C ARG A 243 -17.05 16.00 3.85
N LEU A 244 -16.07 15.11 3.87
CA LEU A 244 -15.55 14.50 5.10
C LEU A 244 -14.93 15.54 6.03
N ASP A 245 -14.17 16.50 5.51
CA ASP A 245 -13.61 17.60 6.27
C ASP A 245 -14.68 18.50 6.89
N ALA A 246 -15.81 18.68 6.21
CA ALA A 246 -16.92 19.47 6.73
C ALA A 246 -17.53 18.87 8.01
N ILE A 247 -17.64 17.54 8.09
CA ILE A 247 -18.19 16.83 9.26
C ILE A 247 -17.12 16.54 10.35
N SER A 248 -15.83 16.51 9.99
CA SER A 248 -14.73 16.09 10.85
C SER A 248 -14.64 16.92 12.15
N LYS A 249 -14.85 18.21 12.06
CA LYS A 249 -14.75 19.13 13.21
C LYS A 249 -15.78 18.84 14.29
N GLU A 250 -17.02 18.57 13.90
CA GLU A 250 -18.10 18.24 14.84
C GLU A 250 -17.82 16.89 15.51
N HIS A 251 -17.42 15.89 14.73
CA HIS A 251 -17.08 14.56 15.22
C HIS A 251 -15.85 14.57 16.14
N CYS A 252 -14.81 15.33 15.82
CA CYS A 252 -13.65 15.48 16.70
C CYS A 252 -14.00 16.11 18.06
N VAL A 253 -14.89 17.12 18.08
CA VAL A 253 -15.35 17.74 19.32
C VAL A 253 -16.18 16.75 20.14
N ALA A 254 -17.11 16.03 19.52
CA ALA A 254 -17.92 15.00 20.16
C ALA A 254 -17.05 13.87 20.76
N ARG A 255 -16.11 13.33 19.98
CA ARG A 255 -15.19 12.28 20.44
C ARG A 255 -14.35 12.73 21.62
N ARG A 256 -13.80 13.93 21.57
CA ARG A 256 -13.05 14.50 22.70
C ARG A 256 -13.90 14.63 23.96
N ALA A 257 -15.15 15.07 23.82
CA ALA A 257 -16.07 15.20 24.96
C ALA A 257 -16.36 13.82 25.60
N GLN A 258 -16.61 12.80 24.77
CA GLN A 258 -16.82 11.43 25.22
C GLN A 258 -15.61 10.89 25.98
N LEU A 259 -14.39 11.03 25.46
CA LEU A 259 -13.18 10.56 26.12
C LEU A 259 -12.92 11.24 27.47
N ILE A 260 -13.27 12.54 27.60
CA ILE A 260 -13.19 13.27 28.85
C ILE A 260 -14.22 12.74 29.88
N GLU A 261 -15.44 12.44 29.45
CA GLU A 261 -16.49 11.84 30.27
C GLU A 261 -16.09 10.45 30.76
N ASP A 262 -15.60 9.59 29.88
CA ASP A 262 -15.12 8.24 30.21
C ASP A 262 -13.96 8.29 31.23
N ALA A 263 -12.99 9.17 31.03
CA ALA A 263 -11.87 9.36 31.96
C ALA A 263 -12.27 9.95 33.32
N THR A 264 -13.43 10.63 33.41
CA THR A 264 -13.90 11.23 34.65
C THR A 264 -14.76 10.26 35.47
N THR A 265 -15.24 9.19 34.82
CA THR A 265 -16.15 8.20 35.42
C THR A 265 -15.41 6.97 35.97
N GLN A 266 -14.11 6.81 35.65
CA GLN A 266 -13.18 5.83 36.21
C GLN A 266 -12.51 6.34 37.47
#